data_c187601832d71ab1e63256483692a01d
#
_entry.id   c187601832d71ab1e63256483692a01d
#
_cell.length_a   1.000
_cell.length_b   1.000
_cell.length_c   1.000
_cell.angle_alpha   90.00
_cell.angle_beta   90.00
_cell.angle_gamma   90.00
#
_symmetry.space_group_name_H-M   'P 1'
#
loop_
_entity.id
_entity.type
_entity.pdbx_description
1 polymer ?
#
loop_
_entity_poly.entity_id
_entity_poly.type
_entity_poly.pdbx_seq_one_letter_code
_entity_poly.pdbx_strand_id
1 'polypeptide(L)'
;MTTTETPRKVDTGSVRTPAKKQPRSGRRGGLRSAVSATTLLWILAALYGIPVLWFVLSSFKPAGDLFSLPLTLLPHNPTLSGYKEAWDSANFSQYFINTAFVCVITTILTVGASCCTGYALAKYDNKWLKFFFLCILATTMLPSEVMLAPEFLVVRDLGLYNSFGGIILPAVLTATGCFMFRQFFLTVPDELVEAARIDGARELSIFLRIMVPISRPIMLTLAILSFQWRWNDYIWPLLMLNDPEKFTVQIGIQSLVGAQNINWSVLLGGSVISMIPLIAVFLVFQRYVMNADINAGLKD
;
A
#
# COMPACT_ATOMS: atom_id res chain seq x y z
N MET A 1 -39.46 -39.67 74.74
CA MET A 1 -38.64 -38.52 75.18
C MET A 1 -37.50 -38.43 74.19
N THR A 2 -37.64 -37.66 73.19
CA THR A 2 -36.61 -37.41 72.15
C THR A 2 -36.53 -35.91 71.92
N THR A 3 -35.48 -35.32 72.46
CA THR A 3 -35.18 -33.90 72.37
C THR A 3 -34.52 -33.62 71.04
N THR A 4 -35.20 -32.77 70.22
CA THR A 4 -34.67 -32.24 68.94
C THR A 4 -33.83 -31.02 69.27
N GLU A 5 -32.54 -31.07 68.97
CA GLU A 5 -31.62 -29.93 68.96
C GLU A 5 -31.65 -29.24 67.62
N THR A 6 -31.94 -27.97 67.66
CA THR A 6 -31.86 -27.06 66.50
C THR A 6 -30.43 -26.59 66.23
N PRO A 7 -29.90 -26.60 64.99
CA PRO A 7 -28.56 -26.12 64.73
C PRO A 7 -28.44 -24.61 64.75
N ARG A 8 -27.47 -24.13 65.49
CA ARG A 8 -27.03 -22.74 65.69
C ARG A 8 -26.50 -22.15 64.39
N LYS A 9 -27.06 -21.08 63.90
CA LYS A 9 -26.55 -20.28 62.78
C LYS A 9 -25.18 -19.71 63.17
N VAL A 10 -24.15 -20.07 62.42
CA VAL A 10 -22.82 -19.43 62.46
C VAL A 10 -22.89 -18.14 61.65
N ASP A 11 -22.72 -17.03 62.34
CA ASP A 11 -22.60 -15.68 61.74
C ASP A 11 -21.22 -15.53 61.12
N THR A 12 -21.15 -15.63 59.79
CA THR A 12 -19.92 -15.37 59.02
C THR A 12 -19.76 -13.86 58.86
N GLY A 13 -19.06 -13.24 59.80
CA GLY A 13 -18.64 -11.85 59.73
C GLY A 13 -17.93 -11.56 58.40
N SER A 14 -18.53 -10.70 57.59
CA SER A 14 -17.98 -10.19 56.35
C SER A 14 -16.67 -9.43 56.63
N VAL A 15 -15.53 -10.07 56.37
CA VAL A 15 -14.23 -9.40 56.33
C VAL A 15 -14.22 -8.42 55.17
N ARG A 16 -14.45 -7.13 55.45
CA ARG A 16 -14.26 -6.05 54.51
C ARG A 16 -12.77 -5.92 54.21
N THR A 17 -12.32 -6.43 53.10
CA THR A 17 -11.00 -6.13 52.52
C THR A 17 -10.91 -4.63 52.22
N PRO A 18 -9.89 -3.91 52.72
CA PRO A 18 -9.74 -2.50 52.43
C PRO A 18 -9.47 -2.31 50.96
N ALA A 19 -10.29 -1.49 50.30
CA ALA A 19 -10.14 -1.10 48.89
C ALA A 19 -8.74 -0.49 48.71
N LYS A 20 -7.90 -1.18 47.91
CA LYS A 20 -6.58 -0.73 47.52
C LYS A 20 -6.73 0.57 46.71
N LYS A 21 -6.42 1.71 47.33
CA LYS A 21 -6.38 3.01 46.65
C LYS A 21 -5.38 2.90 45.50
N GLN A 22 -5.89 2.86 44.27
CA GLN A 22 -5.05 2.99 43.09
C GLN A 22 -4.34 4.37 43.15
N PRO A 23 -3.01 4.42 42.97
CA PRO A 23 -2.31 5.69 42.94
C PRO A 23 -2.84 6.50 41.74
N ARG A 24 -3.42 7.65 42.03
CA ARG A 24 -3.69 8.69 41.00
C ARG A 24 -2.35 9.12 40.43
N SER A 25 -1.88 8.44 39.38
CA SER A 25 -0.69 8.86 38.64
C SER A 25 -0.94 10.24 38.05
N GLY A 26 -0.07 11.17 38.41
CA GLY A 26 -0.23 12.60 38.19
C GLY A 26 -0.39 12.96 36.70
N ARG A 27 -1.53 13.51 36.38
CA ARG A 27 -1.93 14.05 35.06
C ARG A 27 -0.99 15.16 34.52
N ARG A 28 0.02 15.59 35.32
CA ARG A 28 0.97 16.66 34.94
C ARG A 28 2.20 16.17 34.17
N GLY A 29 2.55 14.88 34.24
CA GLY A 29 3.64 14.29 33.44
C GLY A 29 3.21 14.02 32.00
N GLY A 30 1.94 13.69 31.76
CA GLY A 30 1.42 13.35 30.42
C GLY A 30 1.37 14.53 29.45
N LEU A 31 1.13 15.77 29.91
CA LEU A 31 1.09 16.92 29.01
C LEU A 31 2.49 17.31 28.50
N ARG A 32 3.51 17.27 29.35
CA ARG A 32 4.89 17.61 28.95
C ARG A 32 5.47 16.56 28.01
N SER A 33 5.20 15.27 28.24
CA SER A 33 5.61 14.20 27.34
C SER A 33 4.84 14.24 26.01
N ALA A 34 3.56 14.59 26.01
CA ALA A 34 2.78 14.77 24.79
C ALA A 34 3.29 15.97 23.96
N VAL A 35 3.58 17.10 24.60
CA VAL A 35 4.13 18.29 23.90
C VAL A 35 5.51 17.96 23.31
N SER A 36 6.40 17.30 24.08
CA SER A 36 7.73 16.94 23.57
C SER A 36 7.66 15.94 22.42
N ALA A 37 6.75 14.94 22.48
CA ALA A 37 6.53 14.01 21.39
C ALA A 37 6.00 14.70 20.14
N THR A 38 5.02 15.60 20.29
CA THR A 38 4.47 16.37 19.16
C THR A 38 5.53 17.29 18.54
N THR A 39 6.36 17.96 19.35
CA THR A 39 7.46 18.80 18.84
C THR A 39 8.48 17.96 18.07
N LEU A 40 8.85 16.79 18.59
CA LEU A 40 9.75 15.86 17.89
C LEU A 40 9.17 15.40 16.54
N LEU A 41 7.86 15.09 16.50
CA LEU A 41 7.18 14.71 15.26
C LEU A 41 7.20 15.85 14.22
N TRP A 42 6.99 17.10 14.64
CA TRP A 42 7.08 18.25 13.74
C TRP A 42 8.51 18.49 13.22
N ILE A 43 9.53 18.32 14.08
CA ILE A 43 10.93 18.41 13.65
C ILE A 43 11.26 17.33 12.63
N LEU A 44 10.84 16.07 12.88
CA LEU A 44 11.04 14.98 11.93
C LEU A 44 10.30 15.23 10.63
N ALA A 45 9.03 15.66 10.68
CA ALA A 45 8.25 16.01 9.50
C ALA A 45 8.90 17.11 8.66
N ALA A 46 9.43 18.16 9.32
CA ALA A 46 10.18 19.23 8.65
C ALA A 46 11.46 18.68 8.00
N LEU A 47 12.23 17.87 8.73
CA LEU A 47 13.48 17.27 8.23
C LEU A 47 13.25 16.42 6.97
N TYR A 48 12.20 15.58 6.98
CA TYR A 48 11.82 14.79 5.81
C TYR A 48 11.18 15.62 4.69
N GLY A 49 10.51 16.71 5.04
CA GLY A 49 9.87 17.60 4.07
C GLY A 49 10.86 18.51 3.31
N ILE A 50 11.99 18.90 3.92
CA ILE A 50 12.97 19.79 3.30
C ILE A 50 13.48 19.29 1.94
N PRO A 51 13.93 18.03 1.76
CA PRO A 51 14.39 17.55 0.47
C PRO A 51 13.28 17.56 -0.60
N VAL A 52 12.06 17.23 -0.21
CA VAL A 52 10.91 17.23 -1.13
C VAL A 52 10.55 18.65 -1.55
N LEU A 53 10.51 19.59 -0.60
CA LEU A 53 10.30 21.00 -0.89
C LEU A 53 11.39 21.57 -1.79
N TRP A 54 12.65 21.25 -1.50
CA TRP A 54 13.78 21.68 -2.34
C TRP A 54 13.66 21.12 -3.76
N PHE A 55 13.29 19.86 -3.90
CA PHE A 55 13.06 19.21 -5.20
C PHE A 55 11.96 19.93 -5.99
N VAL A 56 10.81 20.17 -5.36
CA VAL A 56 9.69 20.89 -6.00
C VAL A 56 10.05 22.34 -6.33
N LEU A 57 10.72 23.07 -5.42
CA LEU A 57 11.16 24.44 -5.69
C LEU A 57 12.22 24.51 -6.80
N SER A 58 13.09 23.50 -6.85
CA SER A 58 14.13 23.42 -7.89
C SER A 58 13.57 23.13 -9.27
N SER A 59 12.40 22.49 -9.38
CA SER A 59 11.74 22.24 -10.66
C SER A 59 11.24 23.53 -11.36
N PHE A 60 11.12 24.65 -10.61
CA PHE A 60 10.79 25.96 -11.15
C PHE A 60 12.01 26.78 -11.55
N LYS A 61 13.23 26.29 -11.35
CA LYS A 61 14.46 27.00 -11.71
C LYS A 61 14.81 26.77 -13.19
N PRO A 62 15.33 27.81 -13.87
CA PRO A 62 15.99 27.60 -15.19
C PRO A 62 17.15 26.62 -15.06
N ALA A 63 17.46 25.89 -16.13
CA ALA A 63 18.53 24.88 -16.12
C ALA A 63 19.90 25.43 -15.67
N GLY A 64 20.23 26.69 -16.00
CA GLY A 64 21.47 27.34 -15.61
C GLY A 64 21.59 27.72 -14.13
N ASP A 65 20.46 27.85 -13.41
CA ASP A 65 20.44 28.30 -12.02
C ASP A 65 20.45 27.13 -11.02
N LEU A 66 20.24 25.89 -11.47
CA LEU A 66 20.14 24.73 -10.60
C LEU A 66 21.41 24.42 -9.82
N PHE A 67 22.57 24.62 -10.44
CA PHE A 67 23.89 24.33 -9.85
C PHE A 67 24.74 25.59 -9.73
N SER A 68 24.13 26.80 -9.81
CA SER A 68 24.84 28.07 -9.59
C SER A 68 25.28 28.20 -8.13
N LEU A 69 26.48 28.72 -7.92
CA LEU A 69 26.98 29.04 -6.57
C LEU A 69 26.85 30.54 -6.29
N PRO A 70 26.38 30.93 -5.07
CA PRO A 70 25.91 30.11 -3.97
C PRO A 70 24.56 29.42 -4.26
N LEU A 71 24.38 28.18 -3.75
CA LEU A 71 23.14 27.44 -3.88
C LEU A 71 21.96 28.24 -3.29
N THR A 72 20.99 28.57 -4.12
CA THR A 72 19.78 29.26 -3.69
C THR A 72 18.65 28.26 -3.44
N LEU A 73 17.93 28.39 -2.33
CA LEU A 73 16.77 27.53 -2.05
C LEU A 73 15.56 27.93 -2.91
N LEU A 74 15.35 29.24 -3.07
CA LEU A 74 14.23 29.77 -3.84
C LEU A 74 14.67 30.12 -5.26
N PRO A 75 13.81 29.89 -6.27
CA PRO A 75 14.08 30.33 -7.64
C PRO A 75 14.06 31.87 -7.73
N HIS A 76 15.09 32.50 -8.27
CA HIS A 76 15.11 33.92 -8.52
C HIS A 76 14.17 34.31 -9.66
N ASN A 77 14.15 33.51 -10.72
CA ASN A 77 13.28 33.68 -11.88
C ASN A 77 12.48 32.38 -12.10
N PRO A 78 11.34 32.19 -11.39
CA PRO A 78 10.56 30.96 -11.52
C PRO A 78 10.01 30.82 -12.95
N THR A 79 10.20 29.65 -13.55
CA THR A 79 9.75 29.34 -14.90
C THR A 79 9.02 27.99 -14.94
N LEU A 80 8.05 27.88 -15.83
CA LEU A 80 7.38 26.62 -16.17
C LEU A 80 7.94 25.97 -17.45
N SER A 81 9.04 26.53 -18.00
CA SER A 81 9.61 26.01 -19.26
C SER A 81 9.98 24.53 -19.16
N GLY A 82 10.59 24.10 -18.05
CA GLY A 82 10.95 22.70 -17.82
C GLY A 82 9.73 21.76 -17.80
N TYR A 83 8.62 22.19 -17.24
CA TYR A 83 7.36 21.43 -17.25
C TYR A 83 6.77 21.29 -18.66
N LYS A 84 6.74 22.42 -19.40
CA LYS A 84 6.23 22.44 -20.78
C LYS A 84 7.10 21.58 -21.69
N GLU A 85 8.40 21.74 -21.61
CA GLU A 85 9.35 20.97 -22.41
C GLU A 85 9.30 19.48 -22.07
N ALA A 86 9.18 19.10 -20.79
CA ALA A 86 8.99 17.71 -20.37
C ALA A 86 7.71 17.12 -20.98
N TRP A 87 6.62 17.89 -20.98
CA TRP A 87 5.35 17.47 -21.55
C TRP A 87 5.37 17.30 -23.06
N ASP A 88 6.02 18.24 -23.76
CA ASP A 88 6.02 18.32 -25.21
C ASP A 88 7.09 17.41 -25.86
N SER A 89 8.23 17.17 -25.17
CA SER A 89 9.41 16.52 -25.77
C SER A 89 9.34 15.00 -25.83
N ALA A 90 8.50 14.32 -25.07
CA ALA A 90 8.56 12.87 -24.88
C ALA A 90 7.23 12.13 -25.03
N ASN A 91 6.23 12.67 -25.76
CA ASN A 91 4.89 12.08 -25.77
C ASN A 91 4.35 11.77 -24.35
N PHE A 92 4.67 12.65 -23.40
CA PHE A 92 4.40 12.42 -21.99
C PHE A 92 2.92 12.14 -21.69
N SER A 93 2.02 12.78 -22.44
CA SER A 93 0.58 12.51 -22.35
C SER A 93 0.25 11.05 -22.66
N GLN A 94 0.87 10.47 -23.70
CA GLN A 94 0.67 9.06 -24.05
C GLN A 94 1.24 8.15 -22.95
N TYR A 95 2.43 8.46 -22.42
CA TYR A 95 3.04 7.69 -21.32
C TYR A 95 2.19 7.71 -20.05
N PHE A 96 1.58 8.85 -19.74
CA PHE A 96 0.62 8.95 -18.63
C PHE A 96 -0.60 8.06 -18.83
N ILE A 97 -1.20 8.08 -20.02
CA ILE A 97 -2.35 7.23 -20.35
C ILE A 97 -1.97 5.76 -20.26
N ASN A 98 -0.83 5.37 -20.81
CA ASN A 98 -0.33 4.00 -20.76
C ASN A 98 -0.12 3.54 -19.33
N THR A 99 0.55 4.37 -18.51
CA THR A 99 0.82 4.06 -17.11
C THR A 99 -0.47 3.96 -16.31
N ALA A 100 -1.39 4.93 -16.48
CA ALA A 100 -2.68 4.90 -15.79
C ALA A 100 -3.49 3.65 -16.18
N PHE A 101 -3.51 3.29 -17.46
CA PHE A 101 -4.18 2.08 -17.94
C PHE A 101 -3.58 0.82 -17.28
N VAL A 102 -2.26 0.65 -17.36
CA VAL A 102 -1.55 -0.49 -16.76
C VAL A 102 -1.80 -0.54 -15.25
N CYS A 103 -1.66 0.59 -14.54
CA CYS A 103 -1.86 0.65 -13.09
C CYS A 103 -3.28 0.30 -12.67
N VAL A 104 -4.29 0.88 -13.32
CA VAL A 104 -5.70 0.64 -12.97
C VAL A 104 -6.08 -0.81 -13.23
N ILE A 105 -5.78 -1.34 -14.42
CA ILE A 105 -6.13 -2.72 -14.78
C ILE A 105 -5.40 -3.71 -13.86
N THR A 106 -4.09 -3.54 -13.68
CA THR A 106 -3.31 -4.42 -12.80
C THR A 106 -3.84 -4.37 -11.37
N THR A 107 -4.13 -3.18 -10.84
CA THR A 107 -4.66 -3.03 -9.48
C THR A 107 -5.98 -3.76 -9.28
N ILE A 108 -6.92 -3.60 -10.22
CA ILE A 108 -8.22 -4.29 -10.17
C ILE A 108 -8.02 -5.80 -10.18
N LEU A 109 -7.19 -6.30 -11.10
CA LEU A 109 -6.92 -7.74 -11.23
C LEU A 109 -6.18 -8.28 -9.99
N THR A 110 -5.17 -7.55 -9.49
CA THR A 110 -4.40 -7.96 -8.30
C THR A 110 -5.28 -8.04 -7.06
N VAL A 111 -6.13 -7.03 -6.82
CA VAL A 111 -7.04 -7.02 -5.66
C VAL A 111 -8.07 -8.14 -5.78
N GLY A 112 -8.66 -8.33 -6.97
CA GLY A 112 -9.62 -9.39 -7.23
C GLY A 112 -9.02 -10.79 -7.04
N ALA A 113 -7.89 -11.07 -7.69
CA ALA A 113 -7.20 -12.36 -7.60
C ALA A 113 -6.73 -12.64 -6.16
N SER A 114 -6.16 -11.65 -5.48
CA SER A 114 -5.71 -11.79 -4.09
C SER A 114 -6.88 -12.01 -3.13
N CYS A 115 -8.02 -11.35 -3.34
CA CYS A 115 -9.22 -11.54 -2.55
C CYS A 115 -9.75 -12.98 -2.71
N CYS A 116 -9.88 -13.48 -3.94
CA CYS A 116 -10.31 -14.86 -4.22
C CYS A 116 -9.35 -15.88 -3.60
N THR A 117 -8.05 -15.71 -3.85
CA THR A 117 -7.02 -16.64 -3.36
C THR A 117 -6.94 -16.62 -1.84
N GLY A 118 -6.94 -15.41 -1.21
CA GLY A 118 -6.90 -15.25 0.24
C GLY A 118 -8.12 -15.86 0.93
N TYR A 119 -9.32 -15.72 0.35
CA TYR A 119 -10.53 -16.38 0.84
C TYR A 119 -10.40 -17.90 0.80
N ALA A 120 -10.00 -18.46 -0.35
CA ALA A 120 -9.81 -19.89 -0.50
C ALA A 120 -8.78 -20.44 0.51
N LEU A 121 -7.66 -19.74 0.68
CA LEU A 121 -6.59 -20.12 1.61
C LEU A 121 -6.96 -19.99 3.09
N ALA A 122 -7.95 -19.16 3.43
CA ALA A 122 -8.37 -18.93 4.82
C ALA A 122 -9.52 -19.84 5.24
N LYS A 123 -10.49 -20.10 4.34
CA LYS A 123 -11.78 -20.72 4.68
C LYS A 123 -11.92 -22.19 4.23
N TYR A 124 -10.98 -22.69 3.45
CA TYR A 124 -10.99 -24.09 3.04
C TYR A 124 -9.77 -24.84 3.59
N ASP A 125 -10.02 -25.90 4.36
CA ASP A 125 -8.96 -26.77 4.87
C ASP A 125 -8.62 -27.85 3.83
N ASN A 126 -7.64 -27.54 2.98
CA ASN A 126 -7.15 -28.45 1.96
C ASN A 126 -5.61 -28.46 1.94
N LYS A 127 -5.02 -29.66 1.93
CA LYS A 127 -3.55 -29.83 1.90
C LYS A 127 -2.89 -29.20 0.68
N TRP A 128 -3.57 -29.18 -0.47
CA TRP A 128 -3.07 -28.56 -1.69
C TRP A 128 -3.07 -27.04 -1.60
N LEU A 129 -4.07 -26.43 -0.98
CA LEU A 129 -4.10 -25.00 -0.73
C LEU A 129 -2.99 -24.57 0.24
N LYS A 130 -2.72 -25.38 1.27
CA LYS A 130 -1.59 -25.15 2.20
C LYS A 130 -0.25 -25.22 1.47
N PHE A 131 -0.08 -26.22 0.58
CA PHE A 131 1.11 -26.35 -0.25
C PHE A 131 1.28 -25.17 -1.21
N PHE A 132 0.22 -24.77 -1.92
CA PHE A 132 0.24 -23.59 -2.79
C PHE A 132 0.60 -22.32 -2.02
N PHE A 133 0.05 -22.16 -0.84
CA PHE A 133 0.40 -21.01 -0.01
C PHE A 133 1.88 -21.01 0.39
N LEU A 134 2.43 -22.15 0.73
CA LEU A 134 3.86 -22.30 1.01
C LEU A 134 4.71 -21.95 -0.22
N CYS A 135 4.32 -22.39 -1.42
CA CYS A 135 4.99 -22.02 -2.66
C CYS A 135 4.92 -20.50 -2.90
N ILE A 136 3.75 -19.86 -2.69
CA ILE A 136 3.61 -18.41 -2.82
C ILE A 136 4.55 -17.69 -1.82
N LEU A 137 4.62 -18.15 -0.57
CA LEU A 137 5.54 -17.55 0.42
C LEU A 137 7.02 -17.78 0.05
N ALA A 138 7.35 -18.95 -0.51
CA ALA A 138 8.72 -19.24 -0.95
C ALA A 138 9.20 -18.26 -2.03
N THR A 139 8.31 -17.75 -2.90
CA THR A 139 8.70 -16.75 -3.90
C THR A 139 9.17 -15.45 -3.27
N THR A 140 8.69 -15.09 -2.07
CA THR A 140 9.13 -13.87 -1.37
C THR A 140 10.56 -13.95 -0.83
N MET A 141 11.12 -15.16 -0.75
CA MET A 141 12.52 -15.35 -0.31
C MET A 141 13.52 -15.12 -1.44
N LEU A 142 13.06 -15.07 -2.68
CA LEU A 142 13.91 -14.82 -3.85
C LEU A 142 13.97 -13.31 -4.12
N PRO A 143 15.16 -12.73 -4.31
CA PRO A 143 15.28 -11.35 -4.76
C PRO A 143 14.59 -11.16 -6.12
N SER A 144 13.81 -10.09 -6.25
CA SER A 144 13.06 -9.79 -7.49
C SER A 144 13.98 -9.70 -8.71
N GLU A 145 15.18 -9.16 -8.51
CA GLU A 145 16.19 -8.97 -9.57
C GLU A 145 16.65 -10.31 -10.18
N VAL A 146 16.72 -11.36 -9.37
CA VAL A 146 17.11 -12.71 -9.83
C VAL A 146 15.99 -13.32 -10.68
N MET A 147 14.74 -12.98 -10.38
CA MET A 147 13.57 -13.50 -11.08
C MET A 147 13.29 -12.81 -12.43
N LEU A 148 13.89 -11.63 -12.68
CA LEU A 148 13.63 -10.85 -13.90
C LEU A 148 13.90 -11.64 -15.20
N ALA A 149 15.03 -12.32 -15.28
CA ALA A 149 15.39 -13.05 -16.49
C ALA A 149 14.51 -14.29 -16.76
N PRO A 150 14.27 -15.18 -15.78
CA PRO A 150 13.32 -16.28 -15.95
C PRO A 150 11.90 -15.82 -16.29
N GLU A 151 11.41 -14.79 -15.59
CA GLU A 151 10.07 -14.24 -15.81
C GLU A 151 9.94 -13.65 -17.21
N PHE A 152 10.96 -12.90 -17.67
CA PHE A 152 11.02 -12.36 -19.02
C PHE A 152 10.91 -13.46 -20.08
N LEU A 153 11.68 -14.56 -19.92
CA LEU A 153 11.64 -15.66 -20.86
C LEU A 153 10.25 -16.31 -20.95
N VAL A 154 9.62 -16.55 -19.80
CA VAL A 154 8.27 -17.12 -19.75
C VAL A 154 7.25 -16.21 -20.44
N VAL A 155 7.27 -14.90 -20.12
CA VAL A 155 6.31 -13.93 -20.66
C VAL A 155 6.52 -13.74 -22.18
N ARG A 156 7.79 -13.73 -22.63
CA ARG A 156 8.13 -13.70 -24.06
C ARG A 156 7.64 -14.95 -24.80
N ASP A 157 7.86 -16.13 -24.23
CA ASP A 157 7.47 -17.40 -24.87
C ASP A 157 5.94 -17.58 -24.90
N LEU A 158 5.20 -16.88 -24.01
CA LEU A 158 3.75 -16.73 -24.09
C LEU A 158 3.29 -15.73 -25.19
N GLY A 159 4.22 -15.13 -25.92
CA GLY A 159 3.89 -14.16 -26.98
C GLY A 159 3.46 -12.78 -26.49
N LEU A 160 3.73 -12.45 -25.20
CA LEU A 160 3.31 -11.20 -24.57
C LEU A 160 4.39 -10.10 -24.59
N TYR A 161 5.53 -10.35 -25.27
CA TYR A 161 6.57 -9.32 -25.44
C TYR A 161 6.03 -8.12 -26.20
N ASN A 162 6.47 -6.93 -25.83
CA ASN A 162 6.05 -5.64 -26.39
C ASN A 162 4.52 -5.40 -26.30
N SER A 163 3.90 -5.82 -25.19
CA SER A 163 2.47 -5.63 -24.94
C SER A 163 2.20 -5.25 -23.48
N PHE A 164 1.09 -4.55 -23.23
CA PHE A 164 0.63 -4.28 -21.86
C PHE A 164 0.27 -5.56 -21.09
N GLY A 165 -0.16 -6.61 -21.82
CA GLY A 165 -0.39 -7.93 -21.22
C GLY A 165 0.85 -8.50 -20.55
N GLY A 166 2.03 -8.31 -21.16
CA GLY A 166 3.31 -8.72 -20.60
C GLY A 166 3.70 -7.99 -19.31
N ILE A 167 3.16 -6.77 -19.10
CA ILE A 167 3.37 -6.03 -17.86
C ILE A 167 2.32 -6.42 -16.82
N ILE A 168 1.06 -6.56 -17.24
CA ILE A 168 -0.09 -6.77 -16.35
C ILE A 168 -0.11 -8.18 -15.78
N LEU A 169 0.04 -9.21 -16.64
CA LEU A 169 -0.21 -10.59 -16.27
C LEU A 169 0.66 -11.12 -15.10
N PRO A 170 1.98 -10.88 -15.07
CA PRO A 170 2.83 -11.34 -13.96
C PRO A 170 2.45 -10.69 -12.62
N ALA A 171 1.90 -9.50 -12.66
CA ALA A 171 1.54 -8.72 -11.48
C ALA A 171 0.13 -9.01 -10.93
N VAL A 172 -0.67 -9.86 -11.59
CA VAL A 172 -2.06 -10.17 -11.20
C VAL A 172 -2.12 -10.89 -9.85
N LEU A 173 -1.20 -11.80 -9.58
CA LEU A 173 -1.16 -12.53 -8.31
C LEU A 173 0.14 -12.23 -7.58
N THR A 174 0.04 -11.53 -6.45
CA THR A 174 1.19 -11.17 -5.62
C THR A 174 1.17 -11.93 -4.31
N ALA A 175 2.34 -12.35 -3.84
CA ALA A 175 2.48 -13.02 -2.54
C ALA A 175 1.96 -12.14 -1.40
N THR A 176 2.29 -10.84 -1.44
CA THR A 176 1.82 -9.86 -0.45
C THR A 176 0.29 -9.77 -0.42
N GLY A 177 -0.36 -9.69 -1.60
CA GLY A 177 -1.81 -9.62 -1.69
C GLY A 177 -2.48 -10.89 -1.15
N CYS A 178 -2.00 -12.07 -1.55
CA CYS A 178 -2.49 -13.35 -1.05
C CYS A 178 -2.35 -13.46 0.47
N PHE A 179 -1.19 -13.09 1.01
CA PHE A 179 -0.92 -13.12 2.44
C PHE A 179 -1.83 -12.14 3.21
N MET A 180 -1.95 -10.89 2.76
CA MET A 180 -2.79 -9.88 3.40
C MET A 180 -4.25 -10.32 3.48
N PHE A 181 -4.83 -10.78 2.37
CA PHE A 181 -6.22 -11.23 2.37
C PHE A 181 -6.42 -12.50 3.18
N ARG A 182 -5.50 -13.45 3.13
CA ARG A 182 -5.57 -14.64 3.97
C ARG A 182 -5.56 -14.28 5.45
N GLN A 183 -4.64 -13.42 5.90
CA GLN A 183 -4.58 -12.99 7.30
C GLN A 183 -5.87 -12.27 7.72
N PHE A 184 -6.39 -11.40 6.87
CA PHE A 184 -7.65 -10.73 7.13
C PHE A 184 -8.81 -11.72 7.26
N PHE A 185 -8.98 -12.64 6.32
CA PHE A 185 -10.09 -13.59 6.36
C PHE A 185 -9.98 -14.61 7.51
N LEU A 186 -8.80 -14.87 8.04
CA LEU A 186 -8.63 -15.66 9.26
C LEU A 186 -9.17 -14.95 10.51
N THR A 187 -9.29 -13.62 10.51
CA THR A 187 -9.90 -12.87 11.62
C THR A 187 -11.44 -12.85 11.58
N VAL A 188 -12.02 -13.21 10.44
CA VAL A 188 -13.48 -13.28 10.29
C VAL A 188 -13.98 -14.60 10.86
N PRO A 189 -14.94 -14.60 11.82
CA PRO A 189 -15.48 -15.82 12.42
C PRO A 189 -16.06 -16.78 11.39
N ASP A 190 -15.81 -18.07 11.55
CA ASP A 190 -16.32 -19.11 10.63
C ASP A 190 -17.82 -19.28 10.74
N GLU A 191 -18.39 -18.98 11.92
CA GLU A 191 -19.83 -19.04 12.20
C GLU A 191 -20.64 -18.16 11.22
N LEU A 192 -20.04 -17.06 10.72
CA LEU A 192 -20.69 -16.20 9.73
C LEU A 192 -20.88 -16.92 8.40
N VAL A 193 -19.89 -17.71 7.97
CA VAL A 193 -19.93 -18.49 6.73
C VAL A 193 -20.87 -19.68 6.91
N GLU A 194 -20.81 -20.34 8.07
CA GLU A 194 -21.65 -21.50 8.40
C GLU A 194 -23.13 -21.12 8.48
N ALA A 195 -23.47 -20.01 9.14
CA ALA A 195 -24.85 -19.49 9.19
C ALA A 195 -25.40 -19.23 7.79
N ALA A 196 -24.63 -18.59 6.92
CA ALA A 196 -25.05 -18.36 5.54
C ALA A 196 -25.25 -19.66 4.73
N ARG A 197 -24.46 -20.71 5.00
CA ARG A 197 -24.65 -22.06 4.41
C ARG A 197 -25.93 -22.72 4.89
N ILE A 198 -26.24 -22.59 6.19
CA ILE A 198 -27.50 -23.11 6.78
C ILE A 198 -28.70 -22.39 6.14
N ASP A 199 -28.59 -21.09 5.85
CA ASP A 199 -29.61 -20.31 5.13
C ASP A 199 -29.70 -20.66 3.63
N GLY A 200 -28.92 -21.63 3.15
CA GLY A 200 -28.96 -22.12 1.76
C GLY A 200 -28.20 -21.23 0.77
N ALA A 201 -27.36 -20.30 1.23
CA ALA A 201 -26.56 -19.48 0.34
C ALA A 201 -25.48 -20.29 -0.38
N ARG A 202 -25.31 -20.06 -1.70
CA ARG A 202 -24.24 -20.67 -2.48
C ARG A 202 -22.89 -20.04 -2.13
N GLU A 203 -21.79 -20.80 -2.22
CA GLU A 203 -20.43 -20.33 -1.89
C GLU A 203 -20.05 -19.02 -2.59
N LEU A 204 -20.35 -18.89 -3.88
CA LEU A 204 -20.09 -17.65 -4.63
C LEU A 204 -20.92 -16.46 -4.07
N SER A 205 -22.13 -16.71 -3.61
CA SER A 205 -22.99 -15.67 -2.99
C SER A 205 -22.42 -15.24 -1.63
N ILE A 206 -21.95 -16.19 -0.82
CA ILE A 206 -21.26 -15.92 0.45
C ILE A 206 -20.02 -15.07 0.19
N PHE A 207 -19.19 -15.48 -0.77
CA PHE A 207 -18.01 -14.72 -1.15
C PHE A 207 -18.34 -13.29 -1.58
N LEU A 208 -19.20 -13.13 -2.61
CA LEU A 208 -19.47 -11.81 -3.21
C LEU A 208 -20.30 -10.87 -2.33
N ARG A 209 -21.27 -11.42 -1.56
CA ARG A 209 -22.22 -10.59 -0.79
C ARG A 209 -21.86 -10.40 0.67
N ILE A 210 -21.01 -11.27 1.23
CA ILE A 210 -20.61 -11.20 2.64
C ILE A 210 -19.11 -10.90 2.74
N MET A 211 -18.26 -11.76 2.17
CA MET A 211 -16.82 -11.67 2.40
C MET A 211 -16.16 -10.49 1.67
N VAL A 212 -16.53 -10.24 0.42
CA VAL A 212 -16.01 -9.09 -0.35
C VAL A 212 -16.38 -7.74 0.31
N PRO A 213 -17.65 -7.47 0.70
CA PRO A 213 -17.98 -6.23 1.40
C PRO A 213 -17.27 -6.05 2.74
N ILE A 214 -17.09 -7.11 3.52
CA ILE A 214 -16.35 -7.06 4.80
C ILE A 214 -14.87 -6.75 4.55
N SER A 215 -14.30 -7.25 3.44
CA SER A 215 -12.88 -7.05 3.10
C SER A 215 -12.55 -5.70 2.47
N ARG A 216 -13.51 -4.77 2.33
CA ARG A 216 -13.27 -3.44 1.75
C ARG A 216 -12.05 -2.70 2.30
N PRO A 217 -11.77 -2.67 3.61
CA PRO A 217 -10.59 -1.97 4.13
C PRO A 217 -9.28 -2.53 3.57
N ILE A 218 -9.13 -3.86 3.57
CA ILE A 218 -7.93 -4.52 3.07
C ILE A 218 -7.82 -4.43 1.54
N MET A 219 -8.95 -4.45 0.82
CA MET A 219 -9.01 -4.22 -0.62
C MET A 219 -8.45 -2.84 -0.98
N LEU A 220 -8.85 -1.80 -0.26
CA LEU A 220 -8.37 -0.43 -0.48
C LEU A 220 -6.89 -0.29 -0.15
N THR A 221 -6.42 -0.91 0.93
CA THR A 221 -5.00 -0.92 1.28
C THR A 221 -4.16 -1.57 0.18
N LEU A 222 -4.54 -2.76 -0.29
CA LEU A 222 -3.82 -3.43 -1.37
C LEU A 222 -3.94 -2.65 -2.69
N ALA A 223 -5.07 -2.01 -2.97
CA ALA A 223 -5.24 -1.18 -4.16
C ALA A 223 -4.26 -0.01 -4.20
N ILE A 224 -4.08 0.70 -3.08
CA ILE A 224 -3.10 1.79 -2.98
C ILE A 224 -1.68 1.27 -3.20
N LEU A 225 -1.31 0.18 -2.53
CA LEU A 225 0.02 -0.42 -2.65
C LEU A 225 0.28 -0.92 -4.07
N SER A 226 -0.67 -1.63 -4.68
CA SER A 226 -0.56 -2.13 -6.04
C SER A 226 -0.43 -0.99 -7.05
N PHE A 227 -1.25 0.05 -6.93
CA PHE A 227 -1.16 1.24 -7.77
C PHE A 227 0.22 1.91 -7.64
N GLN A 228 0.69 2.13 -6.41
CA GLN A 228 1.99 2.74 -6.16
C GLN A 228 3.13 1.91 -6.75
N TRP A 229 3.13 0.59 -6.59
CA TRP A 229 4.16 -0.27 -7.14
C TRP A 229 4.19 -0.21 -8.67
N ARG A 230 3.04 -0.27 -9.32
CA ARG A 230 2.96 -0.22 -10.79
C ARG A 230 3.27 1.15 -11.35
N TRP A 231 2.86 2.21 -10.66
CA TRP A 231 3.17 3.58 -11.07
C TRP A 231 4.66 3.88 -11.08
N ASN A 232 5.39 3.34 -10.11
CA ASN A 232 6.85 3.53 -9.97
C ASN A 232 7.67 2.46 -10.66
N ASP A 233 7.04 1.47 -11.30
CA ASP A 233 7.76 0.38 -11.96
C ASP A 233 8.45 0.89 -13.23
N TYR A 234 9.77 0.69 -13.26
CA TYR A 234 10.62 1.07 -14.37
C TYR A 234 11.24 -0.15 -15.06
N ILE A 235 11.83 -1.05 -14.27
CA ILE A 235 12.69 -2.12 -14.80
C ILE A 235 11.88 -3.11 -15.62
N TRP A 236 10.73 -3.56 -15.11
CA TRP A 236 9.92 -4.54 -15.82
C TRP A 236 9.31 -3.99 -17.12
N PRO A 237 8.69 -2.80 -17.14
CA PRO A 237 8.27 -2.17 -18.39
C PRO A 237 9.42 -1.94 -19.39
N LEU A 238 10.62 -1.57 -18.92
CA LEU A 238 11.77 -1.37 -19.79
C LEU A 238 12.21 -2.67 -20.48
N LEU A 239 12.15 -3.82 -19.78
CA LEU A 239 12.47 -5.12 -20.35
C LEU A 239 11.38 -5.60 -21.34
N MET A 240 10.10 -5.29 -21.05
CA MET A 240 8.96 -5.79 -21.78
C MET A 240 8.57 -4.97 -23.02
N LEU A 241 8.82 -3.68 -23.02
CA LEU A 241 8.39 -2.77 -24.05
C LEU A 241 9.56 -2.34 -24.95
N ASN A 242 9.34 -2.35 -26.25
CA ASN A 242 10.30 -1.86 -27.25
C ASN A 242 9.71 -0.76 -28.14
N ASP A 243 8.40 -0.59 -28.11
CA ASP A 243 7.67 0.38 -28.89
C ASP A 243 7.50 1.68 -28.08
N PRO A 244 8.04 2.83 -28.54
CA PRO A 244 7.91 4.10 -27.82
C PRO A 244 6.48 4.53 -27.56
N GLU A 245 5.51 4.15 -28.41
CA GLU A 245 4.10 4.47 -28.19
C GLU A 245 3.49 3.76 -26.96
N LYS A 246 4.13 2.68 -26.50
CA LYS A 246 3.69 1.90 -25.34
C LYS A 246 4.43 2.24 -24.06
N PHE A 247 5.45 3.09 -24.11
CA PHE A 247 6.27 3.40 -22.94
C PHE A 247 5.43 3.94 -21.78
N THR A 248 5.91 3.66 -20.58
CA THR A 248 5.37 4.19 -19.32
C THR A 248 6.07 5.49 -18.92
N VAL A 249 5.47 6.25 -18.00
CA VAL A 249 6.02 7.51 -17.48
C VAL A 249 7.44 7.33 -16.93
N GLN A 250 7.71 6.23 -16.25
CA GLN A 250 9.04 5.99 -15.66
C GLN A 250 10.12 5.77 -16.77
N ILE A 251 9.77 5.08 -17.86
CA ILE A 251 10.66 4.98 -19.03
C ILE A 251 10.88 6.36 -19.63
N GLY A 252 9.80 7.15 -19.78
CA GLY A 252 9.88 8.51 -20.31
C GLY A 252 10.78 9.43 -19.48
N ILE A 253 10.64 9.41 -18.15
CA ILE A 253 11.52 10.18 -17.24
C ILE A 253 12.97 9.73 -17.39
N GLN A 254 13.22 8.42 -17.42
CA GLN A 254 14.57 7.89 -17.51
C GLN A 254 15.23 8.21 -18.86
N SER A 255 14.47 8.31 -19.93
CA SER A 255 15.01 8.72 -21.24
C SER A 255 15.56 10.15 -21.23
N LEU A 256 15.03 11.03 -20.36
CA LEU A 256 15.56 12.38 -20.15
C LEU A 256 16.93 12.39 -19.48
N VAL A 257 17.24 11.35 -18.68
CA VAL A 257 18.55 11.17 -18.01
C VAL A 257 19.60 10.62 -18.98
N GLY A 258 19.19 9.77 -19.93
CA GLY A 258 20.09 9.11 -20.88
C GLY A 258 20.65 10.02 -21.98
N ALA A 259 20.21 11.28 -22.08
CA ALA A 259 20.74 12.25 -23.04
C ALA A 259 22.17 12.69 -22.69
N GLN A 260 23.01 12.95 -23.70
CA GLN A 260 24.40 13.41 -23.48
C GLN A 260 24.49 14.71 -22.68
N ASN A 261 23.47 15.57 -22.74
CA ASN A 261 23.32 16.77 -21.93
C ASN A 261 21.97 16.72 -21.22
N ILE A 262 21.98 16.36 -19.92
CA ILE A 262 20.78 16.30 -19.11
C ILE A 262 20.23 17.70 -18.90
N ASN A 263 19.01 17.95 -19.38
CA ASN A 263 18.28 19.14 -19.01
C ASN A 263 17.57 18.90 -17.66
N TRP A 264 18.25 19.30 -16.58
CA TRP A 264 17.77 19.09 -15.21
C TRP A 264 16.43 19.76 -14.93
N SER A 265 16.14 20.90 -15.55
CA SER A 265 14.86 21.59 -15.40
C SER A 265 13.71 20.75 -15.96
N VAL A 266 13.93 20.13 -17.12
CA VAL A 266 12.98 19.22 -17.79
C VAL A 266 12.80 17.94 -16.96
N LEU A 267 13.89 17.36 -16.48
CA LEU A 267 13.86 16.15 -15.65
C LEU A 267 13.09 16.39 -14.34
N LEU A 268 13.38 17.48 -13.64
CA LEU A 268 12.69 17.83 -12.41
C LEU A 268 11.21 18.14 -12.64
N GLY A 269 10.89 18.90 -13.70
CA GLY A 269 9.52 19.20 -14.09
C GLY A 269 8.71 17.92 -14.39
N GLY A 270 9.24 17.04 -15.23
CA GLY A 270 8.62 15.76 -15.55
C GLY A 270 8.43 14.86 -14.34
N SER A 271 9.44 14.81 -13.44
CA SER A 271 9.36 14.04 -12.20
C SER A 271 8.27 14.58 -11.26
N VAL A 272 8.15 15.91 -11.10
CA VAL A 272 7.08 16.51 -10.28
C VAL A 272 5.70 16.22 -10.86
N ILE A 273 5.53 16.34 -12.19
CA ILE A 273 4.27 15.97 -12.85
C ILE A 273 3.92 14.50 -12.53
N SER A 274 4.90 13.61 -12.61
CA SER A 274 4.67 12.18 -12.38
C SER A 274 4.27 11.84 -10.94
N MET A 275 4.57 12.71 -9.96
CA MET A 275 4.13 12.53 -8.57
C MET A 275 2.64 12.86 -8.36
N ILE A 276 2.05 13.69 -9.22
CA ILE A 276 0.68 14.21 -9.02
C ILE A 276 -0.36 13.09 -8.89
N PRO A 277 -0.42 12.07 -9.78
CA PRO A 277 -1.41 11.01 -9.66
C PRO A 277 -1.24 10.18 -8.38
N LEU A 278 -0.01 9.94 -7.96
CA LEU A 278 0.29 9.21 -6.73
C LEU A 278 -0.19 9.97 -5.49
N ILE A 279 0.09 11.28 -5.44
CA ILE A 279 -0.39 12.17 -4.38
C ILE A 279 -1.93 12.21 -4.40
N ALA A 280 -2.56 12.33 -5.57
CA ALA A 280 -4.01 12.34 -5.69
C ALA A 280 -4.64 11.04 -5.17
N VAL A 281 -4.11 9.88 -5.56
CA VAL A 281 -4.56 8.58 -5.05
C VAL A 281 -4.40 8.51 -3.53
N PHE A 282 -3.24 8.91 -3.00
CA PHE A 282 -3.02 8.94 -1.55
C PHE A 282 -4.01 9.85 -0.82
N LEU A 283 -4.21 11.08 -1.28
CA LEU A 283 -5.13 12.05 -0.65
C LEU A 283 -6.60 11.57 -0.65
N VAL A 284 -7.02 10.88 -1.71
CA VAL A 284 -8.38 10.32 -1.79
C VAL A 284 -8.56 9.16 -0.81
N PHE A 285 -7.57 8.29 -0.70
CA PHE A 285 -7.69 7.04 0.04
C PHE A 285 -7.09 7.05 1.45
N GLN A 286 -6.29 8.06 1.86
CA GLN A 286 -5.63 8.14 3.17
C GLN A 286 -6.56 7.91 4.36
N ARG A 287 -7.79 8.42 4.30
CA ARG A 287 -8.80 8.25 5.36
C ARG A 287 -9.18 6.79 5.62
N TYR A 288 -9.09 5.94 4.59
CA TYR A 288 -9.43 4.52 4.73
C TYR A 288 -8.27 3.73 5.34
N VAL A 289 -7.02 4.11 5.07
CA VAL A 289 -5.83 3.51 5.67
C VAL A 289 -5.76 3.84 7.15
N MET A 290 -5.96 5.12 7.53
CA MET A 290 -5.89 5.54 8.94
C MET A 290 -7.01 4.94 9.81
N ASN A 291 -8.20 4.72 9.26
CA ASN A 291 -9.32 4.13 10.01
C ASN A 291 -9.15 2.62 10.27
N ALA A 292 -8.36 1.91 9.46
CA ALA A 292 -8.07 0.49 9.67
C ALA A 292 -7.23 0.27 10.95
N ASP A 293 -6.27 1.17 11.23
CA ASP A 293 -5.40 1.08 12.40
C ASP A 293 -6.14 1.42 13.72
N ILE A 294 -7.08 2.37 13.69
CA ILE A 294 -7.84 2.78 14.88
C ILE A 294 -8.73 1.63 15.38
N ASN A 295 -9.34 0.88 14.48
CA ASN A 295 -10.20 -0.26 14.86
C ASN A 295 -9.39 -1.48 15.34
N ALA A 296 -8.13 -1.61 14.97
CA ALA A 296 -7.24 -2.64 15.48
C ALA A 296 -6.72 -2.33 16.91
N GLY A 297 -6.48 -1.04 17.22
CA GLY A 297 -5.97 -0.58 18.53
C GLY A 297 -7.04 -0.42 19.63
N LEU A 298 -8.33 -0.55 19.34
CA LEU A 298 -9.43 -0.43 20.32
C LEU A 298 -9.92 -1.79 20.86
N LYS A 299 -9.26 -2.89 20.51
CA LYS A 299 -9.62 -4.26 20.96
C LYS A 299 -8.77 -4.78 22.11
N ASP A 300 -7.92 -3.93 22.73
CA ASP A 300 -7.18 -4.25 23.96
C ASP A 300 -7.80 -3.60 25.22
#